data_034b9f3af5cda881d4b6a7dca34a5b62
#
_entry.id   034b9f3af5cda881d4b6a7dca34a5b62
#
_cell.length_a   1.000
_cell.length_b   1.000
_cell.length_c   1.000
_cell.angle_alpha   90.00
_cell.angle_beta   90.00
_cell.angle_gamma   90.00
#
_symmetry.space_group_name_H-M   'P 1'
#
loop_
_entity.id
_entity.type
_entity.pdbx_description
1 polymer ?
#
loop_
_entity_poly.entity_id
_entity_poly.type
_entity_poly.pdbx_seq_one_letter_code
_entity_poly.pdbx_strand_id
1 'polypeptide(L)'
;CRYIATAKYIGEQLAPILKKKFPKLDLAVITSELPDELRKQRIEEMGKSAQRVLIATDCLSEGINLQEHFTGVLHYDLPWNPNRLEQREGRVDRFGQMAPKVKACLLYGADNPIDGVVLDVLLRKVREIKRATGINVPFPEDSQSIIDTITQALLLNPSRHIERKRVAKNQ
;
A
#
# COMPACT_ATOMS: atom_id res chain seq x y z
N CYS A 1 1.06 4.93 -2.53
CA CYS A 1 2.38 4.70 -3.14
C CYS A 1 3.43 5.67 -2.62
N ARG A 2 4.72 5.39 -2.88
CA ARG A 2 5.84 6.18 -2.35
C ARG A 2 6.14 7.44 -3.19
N TYR A 3 6.12 7.31 -4.50
CA TYR A 3 6.65 8.35 -5.40
C TYR A 3 5.55 9.13 -6.11
N ILE A 4 5.75 10.45 -6.27
CA ILE A 4 4.82 11.36 -6.94
C ILE A 4 4.62 10.95 -8.41
N ALA A 5 5.70 10.66 -9.12
CA ALA A 5 5.63 10.22 -10.52
C ALA A 5 4.78 8.95 -10.66
N THR A 6 4.93 8.00 -9.74
CA THR A 6 4.12 6.77 -9.71
C THR A 6 2.64 7.09 -9.48
N ALA A 7 2.33 7.98 -8.52
CA ALA A 7 0.94 8.35 -8.26
C ALA A 7 0.27 9.00 -9.48
N LYS A 8 0.97 9.91 -10.15
CA LYS A 8 0.48 10.55 -11.38
C LYS A 8 0.28 9.53 -12.50
N TYR A 9 1.27 8.69 -12.75
CA TYR A 9 1.18 7.62 -13.75
C TYR A 9 -0.02 6.70 -13.51
N ILE A 10 -0.20 6.21 -12.28
CA ILE A 10 -1.35 5.37 -11.93
C ILE A 10 -2.66 6.11 -12.20
N GLY A 11 -2.76 7.38 -11.83
CA GLY A 11 -3.93 8.20 -12.08
C GLY A 11 -4.26 8.31 -13.56
N GLU A 12 -3.26 8.62 -14.38
CA GLU A 12 -3.40 8.73 -15.83
C GLU A 12 -3.85 7.41 -16.49
N GLN A 13 -3.24 6.29 -16.09
CA GLN A 13 -3.57 4.99 -16.65
C GLN A 13 -4.93 4.44 -16.17
N LEU A 14 -5.26 4.61 -14.90
CA LEU A 14 -6.49 4.06 -14.34
C LEU A 14 -7.73 4.91 -14.61
N ALA A 15 -7.60 6.24 -14.71
CA ALA A 15 -8.75 7.13 -14.86
C ALA A 15 -9.63 6.77 -16.06
N PRO A 16 -9.12 6.58 -17.28
CA PRO A 16 -9.96 6.26 -18.43
C PRO A 16 -10.63 4.88 -18.31
N ILE A 17 -9.91 3.91 -17.74
CA ILE A 17 -10.40 2.53 -17.56
C ILE A 17 -11.52 2.49 -16.52
N LEU A 18 -11.28 3.10 -15.38
CA LEU A 18 -12.23 3.09 -14.27
C LEU A 18 -13.46 3.92 -14.56
N LYS A 19 -13.32 5.10 -15.17
CA LYS A 19 -14.46 5.94 -15.54
C LYS A 19 -15.35 5.30 -16.61
N LYS A 20 -14.78 4.50 -17.51
CA LYS A 20 -15.57 3.71 -18.46
C LYS A 20 -16.46 2.69 -17.76
N LYS A 21 -15.94 2.03 -16.72
CA LYS A 21 -16.67 1.02 -15.93
C LYS A 21 -17.58 1.64 -14.87
N PHE A 22 -17.17 2.75 -14.32
CA PHE A 22 -17.85 3.47 -13.23
C PHE A 22 -17.98 4.96 -13.60
N PRO A 23 -19.00 5.35 -14.38
CA PRO A 23 -19.14 6.72 -14.91
C PRO A 23 -19.23 7.81 -13.84
N LYS A 24 -19.71 7.46 -12.64
CA LYS A 24 -19.87 8.37 -11.50
C LYS A 24 -18.69 8.34 -10.53
N LEU A 25 -17.59 7.68 -10.92
CA LEU A 25 -16.40 7.57 -10.07
C LEU A 25 -15.71 8.93 -9.93
N ASP A 26 -15.52 9.35 -8.71
CA ASP A 26 -14.61 10.43 -8.34
C ASP A 26 -13.20 9.86 -8.10
N LEU A 27 -12.27 10.20 -8.99
CA LEU A 27 -10.88 9.79 -8.88
C LEU A 27 -10.00 11.02 -8.71
N ALA A 28 -9.19 11.03 -7.66
CA ALA A 28 -8.22 12.08 -7.39
C ALA A 28 -6.82 11.52 -7.16
N VAL A 29 -5.83 12.30 -7.61
CA VAL A 29 -4.42 12.07 -7.30
C VAL A 29 -3.95 13.17 -6.36
N ILE A 30 -3.53 12.80 -5.15
CA ILE A 30 -3.08 13.73 -4.12
C ILE A 30 -1.64 13.41 -3.74
N THR A 31 -0.78 14.42 -3.89
CA THR A 31 0.66 14.32 -3.61
C THR A 31 1.10 15.50 -2.74
N SER A 32 2.37 15.50 -2.31
CA SER A 32 2.94 16.61 -1.54
C SER A 32 3.06 17.92 -2.32
N GLU A 33 2.82 17.90 -3.62
CA GLU A 33 2.79 19.14 -4.43
C GLU A 33 1.55 20.00 -4.14
N LEU A 34 0.46 19.40 -3.62
CA LEU A 34 -0.70 20.16 -3.17
C LEU A 34 -0.49 20.65 -1.73
N PRO A 35 -0.85 21.92 -1.44
CA PRO A 35 -0.93 22.43 -0.07
C PRO A 35 -1.89 21.61 0.81
N ASP A 36 -1.61 21.54 2.12
CA ASP A 36 -2.40 20.74 3.06
C ASP A 36 -3.88 21.09 3.08
N GLU A 37 -4.22 22.37 3.01
CA GLU A 37 -5.61 22.82 2.99
C GLU A 37 -6.34 22.33 1.74
N LEU A 38 -5.71 22.39 0.57
CA LEU A 38 -6.31 21.91 -0.68
C LEU A 38 -6.44 20.38 -0.67
N ARG A 39 -5.51 19.65 -0.02
CA ARG A 39 -5.62 18.19 0.15
C ARG A 39 -6.84 17.84 0.98
N LYS A 40 -7.04 18.51 2.12
CA LYS A 40 -8.21 18.33 2.99
C LYS A 40 -9.50 18.62 2.24
N GLN A 41 -9.59 19.80 1.63
CA GLN A 41 -10.77 20.20 0.85
C GLN A 41 -11.12 19.17 -0.22
N ARG A 42 -10.12 18.69 -0.98
CA ARG A 42 -10.36 17.72 -2.05
C ARG A 42 -10.86 16.38 -1.53
N ILE A 43 -10.36 15.92 -0.39
CA ILE A 43 -10.80 14.67 0.25
C ILE A 43 -12.24 14.80 0.78
N GLU A 44 -12.59 15.92 1.40
CA GLU A 44 -13.95 16.23 1.84
C GLU A 44 -14.95 16.25 0.66
N GLU A 45 -14.57 16.87 -0.46
CA GLU A 45 -15.36 16.85 -1.69
C GLU A 45 -15.59 15.43 -2.20
N MET A 46 -14.55 14.59 -2.21
CA MET A 46 -14.66 13.18 -2.57
C MET A 46 -15.61 12.42 -1.66
N GLY A 47 -15.71 12.81 -0.39
CA GLY A 47 -16.64 12.24 0.57
C GLY A 47 -18.10 12.28 0.12
N LYS A 48 -18.49 13.25 -0.70
CA LYS A 48 -19.83 13.41 -1.25
C LYS A 48 -20.15 12.44 -2.40
N SER A 49 -19.13 11.82 -2.99
CA SER A 49 -19.28 10.88 -4.09
C SER A 49 -19.50 9.47 -3.58
N ALA A 50 -20.49 8.75 -4.13
CA ALA A 50 -20.77 7.37 -3.75
C ALA A 50 -19.65 6.40 -4.13
N GLN A 51 -18.95 6.67 -5.24
CA GLN A 51 -17.83 5.88 -5.74
C GLN A 51 -16.60 6.77 -5.84
N ARG A 52 -15.53 6.40 -5.16
CA ARG A 52 -14.32 7.22 -5.08
C ARG A 52 -13.07 6.38 -5.02
N VAL A 53 -12.02 6.89 -5.66
CA VAL A 53 -10.67 6.33 -5.61
C VAL A 53 -9.69 7.47 -5.38
N LEU A 54 -8.95 7.38 -4.30
CA LEU A 54 -7.88 8.29 -3.96
C LEU A 54 -6.53 7.62 -4.24
N ILE A 55 -5.76 8.19 -5.13
CA ILE A 55 -4.37 7.79 -5.37
C ILE A 55 -3.48 8.80 -4.64
N ALA A 56 -2.74 8.32 -3.65
CA ALA A 56 -1.96 9.21 -2.81
C ALA A 56 -0.54 8.69 -2.56
N THR A 57 0.37 9.62 -2.32
CA THR A 57 1.68 9.32 -1.74
C THR A 57 1.58 9.32 -0.20
N ASP A 58 2.68 9.00 0.47
CA ASP A 58 2.76 9.01 1.94
C ASP A 58 2.66 10.42 2.57
N CYS A 59 2.34 11.43 1.76
CA CYS A 59 2.20 12.83 2.18
C CYS A 59 0.90 13.17 2.91
N LEU A 60 -0.04 12.24 2.99
CA LEU A 60 -1.29 12.50 3.70
C LEU A 60 -0.98 12.68 5.18
N SER A 61 -0.97 13.94 5.61
CA SER A 61 -0.60 14.36 6.97
C SER A 61 -1.64 13.96 8.02
N GLU A 62 -1.27 14.08 9.28
CA GLU A 62 -2.20 14.02 10.41
C GLU A 62 -3.30 15.09 10.24
N GLY A 63 -4.53 14.75 10.63
CA GLY A 63 -5.68 15.64 10.53
C GLY A 63 -6.56 15.49 9.30
N ILE A 64 -6.28 14.52 8.43
CA ILE A 64 -7.18 14.13 7.34
C ILE A 64 -7.95 12.87 7.74
N ASN A 65 -9.28 12.95 7.73
CA ASN A 65 -10.18 11.88 8.16
C ASN A 65 -10.50 10.93 7.01
N LEU A 66 -9.54 10.12 6.59
CA LEU A 66 -9.78 9.13 5.52
C LEU A 66 -10.77 8.05 5.93
N GLN A 67 -10.83 7.69 7.21
CA GLN A 67 -11.73 6.68 7.75
C GLN A 67 -13.23 7.02 7.55
N GLU A 68 -13.58 8.29 7.42
CA GLU A 68 -14.96 8.70 7.18
C GLU A 68 -15.41 8.42 5.74
N HIS A 69 -14.46 8.35 4.81
CA HIS A 69 -14.76 8.33 3.39
C HIS A 69 -14.30 7.06 2.67
N PHE A 70 -13.33 6.33 3.23
CA PHE A 70 -12.73 5.16 2.58
C PHE A 70 -12.81 3.92 3.47
N THR A 71 -13.00 2.76 2.83
CA THR A 71 -13.15 1.46 3.49
C THR A 71 -12.14 0.44 3.00
N GLY A 72 -11.15 0.88 2.26
CA GLY A 72 -10.10 0.00 1.76
C GLY A 72 -8.82 0.74 1.41
N VAL A 73 -7.71 0.03 1.51
CA VAL A 73 -6.36 0.49 1.17
C VAL A 73 -5.75 -0.49 0.18
N LEU A 74 -5.21 0.02 -0.92
CA LEU A 74 -4.39 -0.74 -1.85
C LEU A 74 -2.94 -0.25 -1.77
N HIS A 75 -2.04 -1.12 -1.33
CA HIS A 75 -0.61 -0.88 -1.37
C HIS A 75 -0.08 -1.19 -2.76
N TYR A 76 0.17 -0.16 -3.55
CA TYR A 76 0.67 -0.30 -4.91
C TYR A 76 2.16 -0.67 -4.95
N ASP A 77 2.92 -0.17 -4.01
CA ASP A 77 4.33 -0.50 -3.82
C ASP A 77 4.56 -1.18 -2.47
N LEU A 78 5.51 -2.09 -2.44
CA LEU A 78 5.97 -2.78 -1.23
C LEU A 78 7.02 -1.92 -0.52
N PRO A 79 6.68 -1.31 0.61
CA PRO A 79 7.70 -0.65 1.42
C PRO A 79 8.57 -1.71 2.11
N TRP A 80 9.86 -1.44 2.23
CA TRP A 80 10.80 -2.28 2.98
C TRP A 80 10.50 -2.33 4.48
N ASN A 81 9.86 -1.29 4.99
CA ASN A 81 9.47 -1.17 6.38
C ASN A 81 7.99 -1.55 6.55
N PRO A 82 7.66 -2.65 7.25
CA PRO A 82 6.29 -3.09 7.47
C PRO A 82 5.44 -2.05 8.22
N ASN A 83 6.05 -1.21 9.07
CA ASN A 83 5.32 -0.15 9.77
C ASN A 83 4.69 0.86 8.81
N ARG A 84 5.24 1.03 7.60
CA ARG A 84 4.61 1.90 6.59
C ARG A 84 3.30 1.34 6.07
N LEU A 85 3.16 0.01 5.98
CA LEU A 85 1.89 -0.63 5.63
C LEU A 85 0.85 -0.31 6.71
N GLU A 86 1.20 -0.52 7.97
CA GLU A 86 0.32 -0.22 9.11
C GLU A 86 -0.04 1.26 9.20
N GLN A 87 0.93 2.14 8.97
CA GLN A 87 0.68 3.59 8.93
C GLN A 87 -0.31 3.98 7.82
N ARG A 88 -0.18 3.37 6.63
CA ARG A 88 -1.12 3.59 5.53
C ARG A 88 -2.51 3.04 5.86
N GLU A 89 -2.59 1.84 6.41
CA GLU A 89 -3.84 1.20 6.83
C GLU A 89 -4.50 1.98 7.97
N GLY A 90 -3.74 2.37 8.99
CA GLY A 90 -4.22 3.15 10.13
C GLY A 90 -4.77 4.54 9.79
N ARG A 91 -4.62 5.01 8.55
CA ARG A 91 -5.30 6.22 8.06
C ARG A 91 -6.77 5.98 7.71
N VAL A 92 -7.12 4.73 7.38
CA VAL A 92 -8.47 4.30 7.04
C VAL A 92 -9.06 3.43 8.15
N ASP A 93 -8.28 2.50 8.71
CA ASP A 93 -8.67 1.68 9.85
C ASP A 93 -8.31 2.38 11.16
N ARG A 94 -9.18 3.26 11.59
CA ARG A 94 -8.99 4.13 12.74
C ARG A 94 -10.30 4.30 13.51
N PHE A 95 -10.19 4.80 14.75
CA PHE A 95 -11.35 5.22 15.53
C PHE A 95 -12.25 6.18 14.72
N GLY A 96 -13.56 5.91 14.71
CA GLY A 96 -14.52 6.61 13.87
C GLY A 96 -14.83 5.95 12.53
N GLN A 97 -14.18 4.83 12.18
CA GLN A 97 -14.53 4.05 11.00
C GLN A 97 -15.92 3.41 11.18
N MET A 98 -16.84 3.74 10.28
CA MET A 98 -18.22 3.25 10.32
C MET A 98 -18.40 1.89 9.61
N ALA A 99 -17.48 1.51 8.75
CA ALA A 99 -17.55 0.23 8.07
C ALA A 99 -17.15 -0.93 9.02
N PRO A 100 -17.89 -2.04 9.01
CA PRO A 100 -17.61 -3.18 9.88
C PRO A 100 -16.26 -3.87 9.57
N LYS A 101 -15.72 -3.63 8.38
CA LYS A 101 -14.41 -4.16 7.94
C LYS A 101 -13.74 -3.19 6.98
N VAL A 102 -12.46 -2.95 7.18
CA VAL A 102 -11.57 -2.29 6.23
C VAL A 102 -10.80 -3.37 5.45
N LYS A 103 -10.72 -3.20 4.13
CA LYS A 103 -9.97 -4.12 3.28
C LYS A 103 -8.57 -3.56 3.01
N ALA A 104 -7.54 -4.30 3.34
CA ALA A 104 -6.18 -4.02 2.91
C ALA A 104 -5.77 -5.00 1.81
N CYS A 105 -5.29 -4.46 0.69
CA CYS A 105 -4.81 -5.24 -0.45
C CYS A 105 -3.36 -4.87 -0.73
N LEU A 106 -2.55 -5.88 -1.01
CA LEU A 106 -1.16 -5.72 -1.36
C LEU A 106 -0.96 -6.13 -2.82
N LEU A 107 -0.47 -5.20 -3.64
CA LEU A 107 -0.10 -5.49 -5.02
C LEU A 107 1.38 -5.85 -5.09
N TYR A 108 1.70 -6.96 -5.71
CA TYR A 108 3.08 -7.37 -5.99
C TYR A 108 3.18 -8.03 -7.36
N GLY A 109 4.33 -7.89 -8.00
CA GLY A 109 4.60 -8.50 -9.30
C GLY A 109 4.92 -9.98 -9.13
N ALA A 110 4.02 -10.86 -9.60
CA ALA A 110 4.24 -12.31 -9.55
C ALA A 110 5.47 -12.75 -10.37
N ASP A 111 5.80 -11.98 -11.41
CA ASP A 111 6.94 -12.21 -12.29
C ASP A 111 8.20 -11.44 -11.87
N ASN A 112 8.11 -10.62 -10.83
CA ASN A 112 9.23 -9.90 -10.26
C ASN A 112 9.83 -10.69 -9.09
N PRO A 113 11.00 -11.32 -9.23
CA PRO A 113 11.62 -12.08 -8.17
C PRO A 113 11.95 -11.21 -6.94
N ILE A 114 12.22 -9.92 -7.13
CA ILE A 114 12.52 -8.98 -6.05
C ILE A 114 11.30 -8.78 -5.18
N ASP A 115 10.11 -8.54 -5.75
CA ASP A 115 8.88 -8.36 -4.99
C ASP A 115 8.55 -9.59 -4.14
N GLY A 116 8.77 -10.78 -4.69
CA GLY A 116 8.56 -12.05 -3.96
C GLY A 116 9.48 -12.18 -2.75
N VAL A 117 10.76 -11.82 -2.90
CA VAL A 117 11.74 -11.86 -1.80
C VAL A 117 11.42 -10.80 -0.76
N VAL A 118 11.11 -9.58 -1.17
CA VAL A 118 10.71 -8.49 -0.27
C VAL A 118 9.49 -8.90 0.54
N LEU A 119 8.48 -9.47 -0.10
CA LEU A 119 7.27 -9.94 0.56
C LEU A 119 7.58 -11.03 1.60
N ASP A 120 8.41 -12.02 1.25
CA ASP A 120 8.80 -13.09 2.19
C ASP A 120 9.57 -12.52 3.40
N VAL A 121 10.47 -11.57 3.19
CA VAL A 121 11.21 -10.90 4.27
C VAL A 121 10.26 -10.10 5.16
N LEU A 122 9.37 -9.31 4.58
CA LEU A 122 8.38 -8.52 5.32
C LEU A 122 7.48 -9.42 6.17
N LEU A 123 6.93 -10.48 5.59
CA LEU A 123 6.04 -11.41 6.30
C LEU A 123 6.76 -12.15 7.43
N ARG A 124 8.02 -12.54 7.22
CA ARG A 124 8.83 -13.17 8.26
C ARG A 124 9.06 -12.22 9.43
N LYS A 125 9.48 -11.00 9.16
CA LYS A 125 9.75 -9.98 10.18
C LYS A 125 8.50 -9.58 10.96
N VAL A 126 7.38 -9.38 10.30
CA VAL A 126 6.08 -9.13 10.97
C VAL A 126 5.72 -10.28 11.93
N ARG A 127 5.92 -11.54 11.51
CA ARG A 127 5.66 -12.70 12.37
C ARG A 127 6.60 -12.79 13.56
N GLU A 128 7.88 -12.49 13.37
CA GLU A 128 8.89 -12.48 14.43
C GLU A 128 8.60 -11.41 15.49
N ILE A 129 8.28 -10.20 15.04
CA ILE A 129 7.90 -9.09 15.94
C ILE A 129 6.66 -9.44 16.73
N LYS A 130 5.62 -9.93 16.06
CA LYS A 130 4.36 -10.31 16.70
C LYS A 130 4.54 -11.43 17.74
N ARG A 131 5.44 -12.39 17.47
CA ARG A 131 5.78 -13.47 18.41
C ARG A 131 6.58 -13.00 19.60
N ALA A 132 7.51 -12.05 19.39
CA ALA A 132 8.44 -11.60 20.42
C ALA A 132 7.81 -10.59 21.40
N THR A 133 6.91 -9.75 20.94
CA THR A 133 6.47 -8.58 21.71
C THR A 133 4.97 -8.51 21.95
N GLY A 134 4.17 -9.19 21.15
CA GLY A 134 2.71 -8.94 21.10
C GLY A 134 2.34 -7.53 20.63
N ILE A 135 3.32 -6.67 20.39
CA ILE A 135 3.19 -5.24 20.03
C ILE A 135 3.97 -5.00 18.73
N ASN A 136 3.46 -4.12 17.89
CA ASN A 136 4.18 -3.67 16.71
C ASN A 136 5.33 -2.75 17.12
N VAL A 137 6.57 -3.17 16.88
CA VAL A 137 7.77 -2.40 17.21
C VAL A 137 8.24 -1.63 15.97
N PRO A 138 8.59 -0.34 16.08
CA PRO A 138 9.19 0.42 14.99
C PRO A 138 10.44 -0.26 14.46
N PHE A 139 10.50 -0.46 13.16
CA PHE A 139 11.62 -1.08 12.48
C PHE A 139 12.74 -0.04 12.27
N PRO A 140 14.01 -0.36 12.55
CA PRO A 140 15.09 0.52 12.13
C PRO A 140 15.11 0.63 10.61
N GLU A 141 15.22 1.87 10.11
CA GLU A 141 15.30 2.16 8.66
C GLU A 141 16.66 1.75 8.05
N ASP A 142 17.35 0.81 8.66
CA ASP A 142 18.65 0.35 8.17
C ASP A 142 18.47 -0.47 6.90
N SER A 143 18.52 0.27 5.79
CA SER A 143 18.34 -0.26 4.45
C SER A 143 19.41 -1.30 4.09
N GLN A 144 20.60 -1.23 4.68
CA GLN A 144 21.72 -2.11 4.31
C GLN A 144 21.49 -3.54 4.76
N SER A 145 21.06 -3.77 5.99
CA SER A 145 20.80 -5.13 6.49
C SER A 145 19.68 -5.85 5.74
N ILE A 146 18.74 -5.07 5.18
CA ILE A 146 17.65 -5.57 4.36
C ILE A 146 18.15 -5.93 2.96
N ILE A 147 18.97 -5.06 2.36
CA ILE A 147 19.61 -5.32 1.06
C ILE A 147 20.48 -6.57 1.13
N ASP A 148 21.28 -6.75 2.18
CA ASP A 148 22.12 -7.91 2.38
C ASP A 148 21.29 -9.20 2.51
N THR A 149 20.18 -9.15 3.26
CA THR A 149 19.27 -10.29 3.43
C THR A 149 18.61 -10.69 2.09
N ILE A 150 18.26 -9.71 1.26
CA ILE A 150 17.68 -9.97 -0.06
C ILE A 150 18.71 -10.50 -1.04
N THR A 151 19.88 -9.89 -1.03
CA THR A 151 20.99 -10.33 -1.89
C THR A 151 21.35 -11.78 -1.57
N GLN A 152 21.43 -12.15 -0.30
CA GLN A 152 21.63 -13.54 0.11
C GLN A 152 20.47 -14.45 -0.32
N ALA A 153 19.22 -14.02 -0.14
CA ALA A 153 18.07 -14.83 -0.53
C ALA A 153 17.98 -15.05 -2.05
N LEU A 154 18.34 -14.05 -2.85
CA LEU A 154 18.39 -14.14 -4.31
C LEU A 154 19.54 -15.02 -4.81
N LEU A 155 20.73 -14.88 -4.19
CA LEU A 155 21.94 -15.62 -4.58
C LEU A 155 21.90 -17.09 -4.13
N LEU A 156 21.35 -17.37 -2.95
CA LEU A 156 21.39 -18.72 -2.35
C LEU A 156 20.19 -19.60 -2.73
N ASN A 157 19.08 -19.05 -3.22
CA ASN A 157 17.88 -19.81 -3.57
C ASN A 157 17.22 -19.39 -4.91
N PRO A 158 17.92 -19.44 -6.03
CA PRO A 158 17.33 -19.08 -7.33
C PRO A 158 16.18 -20.01 -7.75
N SER A 159 16.16 -21.26 -7.27
CA SER A 159 15.20 -22.29 -7.70
C SER A 159 13.84 -22.26 -6.99
N ARG A 160 13.72 -21.67 -5.80
CA ARG A 160 12.46 -21.63 -5.04
C ARG A 160 11.37 -20.75 -5.68
N HIS A 161 11.75 -19.81 -6.53
CA HIS A 161 10.80 -18.94 -7.23
C HIS A 161 10.08 -19.65 -8.40
N ILE A 162 10.67 -20.71 -8.97
CA ILE A 162 10.10 -21.44 -10.11
C ILE A 162 9.00 -22.43 -9.67
N GLU A 163 9.14 -23.03 -8.49
CA GLU A 163 8.13 -23.99 -7.98
C GLU A 163 6.82 -23.34 -7.52
N ARG A 164 6.87 -22.13 -6.96
CA ARG A 164 5.64 -21.41 -6.57
C ARG A 164 4.75 -20.98 -7.74
N LYS A 165 5.31 -20.81 -8.95
CA LYS A 165 4.54 -20.54 -10.17
C LYS A 165 3.61 -21.70 -10.55
N ARG A 166 3.92 -22.95 -10.18
CA ARG A 166 3.10 -24.13 -10.50
C ARG A 166 1.88 -24.29 -9.59
N VAL A 167 1.96 -23.85 -8.34
CA VAL A 167 0.85 -23.99 -7.38
C VAL A 167 -0.25 -22.96 -7.60
N ALA A 168 0.08 -21.76 -8.07
CA ALA A 168 -0.90 -20.69 -8.32
C ALA A 168 -1.72 -20.88 -9.63
N LYS A 169 -1.36 -21.84 -10.48
CA LYS A 169 -2.11 -22.16 -11.72
C LYS A 169 -3.13 -23.29 -11.58
N ASN A 170 -3.21 -23.93 -10.40
CA ASN A 170 -4.07 -25.09 -10.17
C ASN A 170 -5.10 -24.89 -9.04
N GLN A 171 -5.47 -23.63 -8.74
CA GLN A 171 -6.60 -23.36 -7.85
C GLN A 171 -7.58 -22.42 -8.57
#